data_90f40dcd91375d4fdfa08cddfc2cad1f
#
_entry.id   90f40dcd91375d4fdfa08cddfc2cad1f
#
_cell.length_a   1.000
_cell.length_b   1.000
_cell.length_c   1.000
_cell.angle_alpha   90.00
_cell.angle_beta   90.00
_cell.angle_gamma   90.00
#
_symmetry.space_group_name_H-M   'P 1'
#
loop_
_entity.id
_entity.type
_entity.pdbx_description
1 polymer ?
#
loop_
_entity_poly.entity_id
_entity_poly.type
_entity_poly.pdbx_seq_one_letter_code
_entity_poly.pdbx_strand_id
1 'polypeptide(L)'
;MTRTTGRDGPGGRDVPPAAEPALGLLEFDSIAAGIAAGDAMAKRAPIEVLHAGTVHPGRYLVLVGGAVADVEEALEAGRASGAGALLDLVFLPHVHRDVSAAIAGVRRQGTGEALGVIETPTVASIIDAADAGMKGARVRLLELRLADGLGGKGYLLFDGPVAEVEAAVELGTARIASKAGTVHRVIPRLNAEMRENLEADARFRARVRRPLRPEAEAGVGPGVAEPATSPEAAPGKGA
;
A
#
# COMPACT_ATOMS: atom_id res chain seq x y z
N MET A 1 -22.50 23.99 59.58
CA MET A 1 -21.09 23.63 59.36
C MET A 1 -21.02 22.23 58.78
N THR A 2 -20.97 22.10 57.47
CA THR A 2 -20.93 20.78 56.79
C THR A 2 -19.67 20.79 55.95
N ARG A 3 -18.70 19.95 56.29
CA ARG A 3 -17.45 19.73 55.55
C ARG A 3 -17.71 18.82 54.37
N THR A 4 -17.48 19.32 53.19
CA THR A 4 -17.45 18.53 51.94
C THR A 4 -16.03 18.00 51.77
N THR A 5 -15.84 16.70 51.87
CA THR A 5 -14.59 16.00 51.57
C THR A 5 -14.51 15.80 50.06
N GLY A 6 -13.53 16.50 49.44
CA GLY A 6 -13.12 16.23 48.05
C GLY A 6 -12.51 14.82 47.96
N ARG A 7 -13.03 14.01 47.05
CA ARG A 7 -12.38 12.76 46.58
C ARG A 7 -11.41 13.12 45.44
N ASP A 8 -10.13 13.04 45.73
CA ASP A 8 -9.12 12.97 44.72
C ASP A 8 -9.27 11.65 43.97
N GLY A 9 -9.57 11.73 42.67
CA GLY A 9 -9.55 10.60 41.76
C GLY A 9 -8.11 10.10 41.52
N PRO A 10 -7.90 8.81 41.28
CA PRO A 10 -6.56 8.27 41.04
C PRO A 10 -5.99 8.87 39.76
N GLY A 11 -4.80 9.46 39.88
CA GLY A 11 -4.04 10.04 38.80
C GLY A 11 -3.92 9.03 37.64
N GLY A 12 -4.36 9.47 36.45
CA GLY A 12 -4.08 8.77 35.21
C GLY A 12 -2.57 8.62 35.09
N ARG A 13 -2.10 7.38 35.07
CA ARG A 13 -0.72 7.10 34.70
C ARG A 13 -0.62 7.51 33.24
N ASP A 14 0.21 8.49 32.93
CA ASP A 14 0.69 8.73 31.57
C ASP A 14 1.34 7.43 31.10
N VAL A 15 0.60 6.66 30.33
CA VAL A 15 1.17 5.54 29.60
C VAL A 15 2.04 6.19 28.53
N PRO A 16 3.36 6.01 28.54
CA PRO A 16 4.20 6.54 27.50
C PRO A 16 3.66 6.01 26.16
N PRO A 17 3.66 6.83 25.08
CA PRO A 17 3.26 6.35 23.78
C PRO A 17 4.03 5.05 23.50
N ALA A 18 3.33 3.99 23.14
CA ALA A 18 3.94 2.72 22.81
C ALA A 18 5.08 2.98 21.84
N ALA A 19 6.29 2.56 22.19
CA ALA A 19 7.44 2.73 21.33
C ALA A 19 7.08 2.12 19.96
N GLU A 20 7.34 2.86 18.88
CA GLU A 20 7.12 2.34 17.53
C GLU A 20 7.92 1.05 17.39
N PRO A 21 7.30 -0.09 17.03
CA PRO A 21 7.98 -1.37 17.00
C PRO A 21 9.08 -1.37 15.94
N ALA A 22 10.11 -2.16 16.15
CA ALA A 22 11.05 -2.47 15.10
C ALA A 22 10.39 -3.36 14.05
N LEU A 23 10.81 -3.18 12.80
CA LEU A 23 10.38 -3.99 11.66
C LEU A 23 11.61 -4.46 10.89
N GLY A 24 11.61 -5.75 10.54
CA GLY A 24 12.60 -6.36 9.67
C GLY A 24 11.94 -7.11 8.53
N LEU A 25 12.53 -7.07 7.34
CA LEU A 25 12.10 -7.88 6.21
C LEU A 25 13.31 -8.43 5.46
N LEU A 26 13.26 -9.73 5.18
CA LEU A 26 14.17 -10.42 4.27
C LEU A 26 13.42 -10.86 3.02
N GLU A 27 14.03 -10.64 1.85
CA GLU A 27 13.51 -11.03 0.54
C GLU A 27 14.45 -12.01 -0.13
N PHE A 28 13.91 -13.18 -0.54
CA PHE A 28 14.68 -14.28 -1.11
C PHE A 28 14.20 -14.62 -2.53
N ASP A 29 15.12 -15.01 -3.41
CA ASP A 29 14.82 -15.56 -4.74
C ASP A 29 14.51 -17.07 -4.74
N SER A 30 14.58 -17.70 -3.54
CA SER A 30 14.27 -19.11 -3.31
C SER A 30 13.26 -19.28 -2.20
N ILE A 31 12.13 -19.94 -2.52
CA ILE A 31 11.09 -20.27 -1.55
C ILE A 31 11.63 -21.17 -0.44
N ALA A 32 12.42 -22.20 -0.79
CA ALA A 32 12.98 -23.13 0.18
C ALA A 32 13.94 -22.44 1.15
N ALA A 33 14.82 -21.57 0.64
CA ALA A 33 15.74 -20.78 1.46
C ALA A 33 14.96 -19.79 2.35
N GLY A 34 13.93 -19.13 1.84
CA GLY A 34 13.07 -18.23 2.60
C GLY A 34 12.34 -18.92 3.75
N ILE A 35 11.80 -20.12 3.52
CA ILE A 35 11.15 -20.92 4.58
C ILE A 35 12.17 -21.29 5.67
N ALA A 36 13.35 -21.75 5.28
CA ALA A 36 14.43 -22.09 6.23
C ALA A 36 14.90 -20.87 7.04
N ALA A 37 15.00 -19.71 6.37
CA ALA A 37 15.34 -18.46 7.03
C ALA A 37 14.26 -18.03 8.05
N GLY A 38 12.97 -18.10 7.68
CA GLY A 38 11.87 -17.78 8.59
C GLY A 38 11.84 -18.69 9.83
N ASP A 39 12.10 -19.99 9.67
CA ASP A 39 12.21 -20.94 10.79
C ASP A 39 13.41 -20.60 11.70
N ALA A 40 14.56 -20.26 11.11
CA ALA A 40 15.75 -19.84 11.87
C ALA A 40 15.49 -18.54 12.66
N MET A 41 14.80 -17.57 12.07
CA MET A 41 14.42 -16.32 12.73
C MET A 41 13.51 -16.56 13.94
N ALA A 42 12.44 -17.36 13.74
CA ALA A 42 11.49 -17.68 14.81
C ALA A 42 12.11 -18.49 15.97
N LYS A 43 13.13 -19.29 15.70
CA LYS A 43 13.87 -20.05 16.72
C LYS A 43 14.90 -19.21 17.46
N ARG A 44 15.38 -18.13 16.86
CA ARG A 44 16.48 -17.32 17.41
C ARG A 44 16.01 -16.31 18.44
N ALA A 45 14.88 -15.64 18.23
CA ALA A 45 14.42 -14.55 19.07
C ALA A 45 12.90 -14.57 19.28
N PRO A 46 12.39 -14.04 20.40
CA PRO A 46 10.97 -13.97 20.71
C PRO A 46 10.29 -12.83 19.93
N ILE A 47 10.21 -12.96 18.61
CA ILE A 47 9.54 -11.98 17.74
C ILE A 47 8.03 -11.96 17.98
N GLU A 48 7.42 -10.76 18.00
CA GLU A 48 5.97 -10.57 18.23
C GLU A 48 5.14 -10.81 16.97
N VAL A 49 5.71 -10.51 15.79
CA VAL A 49 5.06 -10.63 14.49
C VAL A 49 5.96 -11.44 13.56
N LEU A 50 5.36 -12.43 12.91
CA LEU A 50 5.98 -13.16 11.81
C LEU A 50 4.95 -13.31 10.69
N HIS A 51 5.22 -12.68 9.54
CA HIS A 51 4.49 -12.91 8.31
C HIS A 51 5.46 -13.39 7.24
N ALA A 52 5.17 -14.55 6.66
CA ALA A 52 6.03 -15.10 5.63
C ALA A 52 5.18 -15.71 4.50
N GLY A 53 5.66 -15.57 3.27
CA GLY A 53 4.90 -16.08 2.13
C GLY A 53 5.57 -15.84 0.79
N THR A 54 4.99 -16.51 -0.21
CA THR A 54 5.42 -16.37 -1.61
C THR A 54 4.84 -15.11 -2.24
N VAL A 55 5.65 -14.46 -3.07
CA VAL A 55 5.22 -13.36 -3.94
C VAL A 55 5.71 -13.57 -5.37
N HIS A 56 5.06 -12.94 -6.35
CA HIS A 56 5.55 -12.96 -7.73
C HIS A 56 6.94 -12.30 -7.86
N PRO A 57 7.82 -12.81 -8.73
CA PRO A 57 7.73 -13.98 -9.63
C PRO A 57 8.32 -15.28 -9.07
N GLY A 58 8.01 -15.67 -7.86
CA GLY A 58 8.53 -16.87 -7.20
C GLY A 58 9.54 -16.55 -6.11
N ARG A 59 9.45 -15.35 -5.53
CA ARG A 59 10.21 -14.92 -4.35
C ARG A 59 9.50 -15.32 -3.07
N TYR A 60 10.24 -15.26 -1.97
CA TYR A 60 9.72 -15.47 -0.63
C TYR A 60 10.09 -14.30 0.28
N LEU A 61 9.10 -13.78 0.99
CA LEU A 61 9.28 -12.69 1.96
C LEU A 61 9.13 -13.23 3.37
N VAL A 62 9.97 -12.74 4.29
CA VAL A 62 9.82 -12.95 5.73
C VAL A 62 9.88 -11.60 6.42
N LEU A 63 8.75 -11.18 6.97
CA LEU A 63 8.58 -9.93 7.72
C LEU A 63 8.45 -10.26 9.20
N VAL A 64 9.22 -9.59 10.04
CA VAL A 64 9.18 -9.71 11.50
C VAL A 64 9.02 -8.36 12.16
N GLY A 65 8.41 -8.35 13.33
CA GLY A 65 8.24 -7.15 14.15
C GLY A 65 8.36 -7.48 15.62
N GLY A 66 8.71 -6.48 16.43
CA GLY A 66 8.86 -6.63 17.88
C GLY A 66 9.86 -5.65 18.49
N ALA A 67 10.50 -6.05 19.58
CA ALA A 67 11.58 -5.27 20.18
C ALA A 67 12.80 -5.18 19.26
N VAL A 68 13.51 -4.06 19.30
CA VAL A 68 14.64 -3.76 18.40
C VAL A 68 15.68 -4.88 18.41
N ALA A 69 16.12 -5.32 19.60
CA ALA A 69 17.15 -6.36 19.74
C ALA A 69 16.68 -7.73 19.21
N ASP A 70 15.40 -8.07 19.45
CA ASP A 70 14.85 -9.36 19.01
C ASP A 70 14.72 -9.42 17.49
N VAL A 71 14.28 -8.32 16.86
CA VAL A 71 14.20 -8.20 15.39
C VAL A 71 15.59 -8.25 14.77
N GLU A 72 16.58 -7.56 15.35
CA GLU A 72 17.96 -7.58 14.87
C GLU A 72 18.57 -8.98 14.93
N GLU A 73 18.41 -9.69 16.06
CA GLU A 73 18.88 -11.07 16.21
C GLU A 73 18.17 -12.04 15.24
N ALA A 74 16.86 -11.87 15.04
CA ALA A 74 16.10 -12.67 14.09
C ALA A 74 16.60 -12.45 12.65
N LEU A 75 16.80 -11.19 12.24
CA LEU A 75 17.32 -10.87 10.90
C LEU A 75 18.70 -11.47 10.64
N GLU A 76 19.61 -11.41 11.63
CA GLU A 76 20.93 -12.00 11.49
C GLU A 76 20.86 -13.53 11.30
N ALA A 77 20.00 -14.21 12.06
CA ALA A 77 19.78 -15.65 11.91
C ALA A 77 19.19 -16.02 10.54
N GLY A 78 18.19 -15.25 10.08
CA GLY A 78 17.58 -15.45 8.77
C GLY A 78 18.55 -15.18 7.62
N ARG A 79 19.34 -14.12 7.72
CA ARG A 79 20.40 -13.78 6.76
C ARG A 79 21.46 -14.89 6.65
N ALA A 80 21.90 -15.40 7.79
CA ALA A 80 22.88 -16.48 7.81
C ALA A 80 22.33 -17.78 7.20
N SER A 81 21.08 -18.13 7.51
CA SER A 81 20.42 -19.34 7.00
C SER A 81 20.14 -19.29 5.49
N GLY A 82 19.78 -18.13 4.97
CA GLY A 82 19.38 -17.95 3.55
C GLY A 82 20.40 -17.20 2.68
N ALA A 83 21.67 -17.06 3.12
CA ALA A 83 22.67 -16.16 2.53
C ALA A 83 22.83 -16.28 1.01
N GLY A 84 22.78 -17.50 0.45
CA GLY A 84 22.95 -17.74 -0.99
C GLY A 84 21.76 -17.33 -1.87
N ALA A 85 20.61 -17.04 -1.27
CA ALA A 85 19.38 -16.70 -1.97
C ALA A 85 18.79 -15.35 -1.52
N LEU A 86 19.46 -14.62 -0.63
CA LEU A 86 19.03 -13.32 -0.16
C LEU A 86 19.16 -12.27 -1.27
N LEU A 87 18.03 -11.66 -1.66
CA LEU A 87 17.98 -10.59 -2.66
C LEU A 87 18.16 -9.21 -2.02
N ASP A 88 17.42 -8.95 -0.94
CA ASP A 88 17.41 -7.66 -0.28
C ASP A 88 16.92 -7.78 1.16
N LEU A 89 17.21 -6.77 1.98
CA LEU A 89 16.75 -6.70 3.36
C LEU A 89 16.50 -5.25 3.80
N VAL A 90 15.59 -5.08 4.74
CA VAL A 90 15.41 -3.82 5.47
C VAL A 90 15.30 -4.09 6.97
N PHE A 91 15.91 -3.20 7.76
CA PHE A 91 15.76 -3.13 9.20
C PHE A 91 15.43 -1.71 9.62
N LEU A 92 14.29 -1.53 10.24
CA LEU A 92 13.79 -0.26 10.76
C LEU A 92 13.62 -0.39 12.28
N PRO A 93 14.55 0.15 13.10
CA PRO A 93 14.44 0.07 14.56
C PRO A 93 13.17 0.75 15.11
N HIS A 94 12.66 1.73 14.40
CA HIS A 94 11.44 2.50 14.73
C HIS A 94 10.70 2.77 13.43
N VAL A 95 9.81 1.88 13.00
CA VAL A 95 9.05 2.07 11.76
C VAL A 95 7.99 3.17 11.94
N HIS A 96 7.87 4.08 10.97
CA HIS A 96 6.82 5.09 11.00
C HIS A 96 5.44 4.42 10.97
N ARG A 97 4.53 4.83 11.88
CA ARG A 97 3.21 4.23 12.07
C ARG A 97 2.40 4.10 10.77
N ASP A 98 2.46 5.11 9.88
CA ASP A 98 1.73 5.09 8.62
C ASP A 98 2.35 4.11 7.61
N VAL A 99 3.65 3.84 7.69
CA VAL A 99 4.32 2.79 6.91
C VAL A 99 3.88 1.41 7.40
N SER A 100 3.87 1.18 8.70
CA SER A 100 3.35 -0.06 9.29
C SER A 100 1.88 -0.30 8.90
N ALA A 101 1.03 0.72 8.97
CA ALA A 101 -0.36 0.64 8.53
C ALA A 101 -0.49 0.34 7.03
N ALA A 102 0.35 0.94 6.18
CA ALA A 102 0.33 0.72 4.75
C ALA A 102 0.80 -0.70 4.36
N ILE A 103 1.78 -1.25 5.08
CA ILE A 103 2.19 -2.66 4.95
C ILE A 103 1.00 -3.59 5.23
N ALA A 104 0.17 -3.26 6.22
CA ALA A 104 -1.07 -3.97 6.54
C ALA A 104 -2.22 -3.72 5.54
N GLY A 105 -1.98 -2.97 4.45
CA GLY A 105 -2.94 -2.72 3.39
C GLY A 105 -3.80 -1.47 3.57
N VAL A 106 -3.52 -0.62 4.57
CA VAL A 106 -4.24 0.64 4.74
C VAL A 106 -3.88 1.58 3.61
N ARG A 107 -4.91 2.10 2.93
CA ARG A 107 -4.80 3.13 1.88
C ARG A 107 -5.44 4.43 2.35
N ARG A 108 -4.91 5.56 1.90
CA ARG A 108 -5.41 6.90 2.22
C ARG A 108 -5.79 7.65 0.95
N GLN A 109 -6.70 8.60 1.08
CA GLN A 109 -7.05 9.53 -0.01
C GLN A 109 -6.10 10.73 0.01
N GLY A 110 -5.75 11.21 -1.19
CA GLY A 110 -4.89 12.36 -1.40
C GLY A 110 -5.69 13.63 -1.60
N THR A 111 -5.24 14.71 -0.98
CA THR A 111 -5.80 16.06 -1.21
C THR A 111 -4.69 17.07 -1.46
N GLY A 112 -3.45 16.60 -1.61
CA GLY A 112 -2.29 17.43 -1.80
C GLY A 112 -2.14 17.98 -3.23
N GLU A 113 -1.23 18.92 -3.37
CA GLU A 113 -0.92 19.59 -4.63
C GLU A 113 -0.14 18.70 -5.60
N ALA A 114 0.76 17.86 -5.07
CA ALA A 114 1.63 16.99 -5.84
C ALA A 114 1.51 15.52 -5.43
N LEU A 115 1.82 14.65 -6.39
CA LEU A 115 1.99 13.21 -6.19
C LEU A 115 3.44 12.83 -6.40
N GLY A 116 4.06 12.18 -5.40
CA GLY A 116 5.35 11.52 -5.51
C GLY A 116 5.17 10.03 -5.74
N VAL A 117 5.90 9.48 -6.69
CA VAL A 117 5.89 8.04 -6.98
C VAL A 117 7.32 7.53 -6.88
N ILE A 118 7.52 6.44 -6.15
CA ILE A 118 8.75 5.66 -6.16
C ILE A 118 8.39 4.22 -6.49
N GLU A 119 9.15 3.62 -7.39
CA GLU A 119 9.07 2.21 -7.78
C GLU A 119 10.44 1.56 -7.58
N THR A 120 10.49 0.39 -6.95
CA THR A 120 11.74 -0.35 -6.68
C THR A 120 11.64 -1.79 -7.16
N PRO A 121 12.77 -2.44 -7.47
CA PRO A 121 12.79 -3.84 -7.87
C PRO A 121 12.54 -4.83 -6.73
N THR A 122 12.57 -4.36 -5.46
CA THR A 122 12.43 -5.19 -4.26
C THR A 122 11.46 -4.58 -3.25
N VAL A 123 10.87 -5.42 -2.42
CA VAL A 123 9.96 -5.02 -1.34
C VAL A 123 10.72 -4.35 -0.20
N ALA A 124 11.90 -4.87 0.16
CA ALA A 124 12.71 -4.29 1.22
C ALA A 124 13.06 -2.83 0.93
N SER A 125 13.51 -2.55 -0.29
CA SER A 125 13.89 -1.19 -0.72
C SER A 125 12.71 -0.21 -0.71
N ILE A 126 11.48 -0.62 -1.08
CA ILE A 126 10.35 0.32 -1.07
C ILE A 126 9.88 0.62 0.35
N ILE A 127 9.99 -0.33 1.28
CA ILE A 127 9.67 -0.11 2.69
C ILE A 127 10.66 0.89 3.32
N ASP A 128 11.97 0.75 3.05
CA ASP A 128 12.99 1.70 3.53
C ASP A 128 12.77 3.10 2.95
N ALA A 129 12.45 3.19 1.65
CA ALA A 129 12.14 4.46 1.01
C ALA A 129 10.87 5.13 1.59
N ALA A 130 9.84 4.34 1.88
CA ALA A 130 8.61 4.84 2.51
C ALA A 130 8.89 5.44 3.89
N ASP A 131 9.64 4.71 4.72
CA ASP A 131 9.97 5.14 6.07
C ASP A 131 10.81 6.41 6.09
N ALA A 132 11.83 6.48 5.24
CA ALA A 132 12.69 7.67 5.13
C ALA A 132 11.92 8.90 4.66
N GLY A 133 11.07 8.76 3.63
CA GLY A 133 10.25 9.87 3.15
C GLY A 133 9.25 10.37 4.18
N MET A 134 8.58 9.45 4.89
CA MET A 134 7.61 9.79 5.94
C MET A 134 8.24 10.45 7.17
N LYS A 135 9.49 10.10 7.49
CA LYS A 135 10.22 10.69 8.62
C LYS A 135 10.86 12.04 8.29
N GLY A 136 11.22 12.24 7.03
CA GLY A 136 12.00 13.40 6.61
C GLY A 136 11.20 14.55 6.01
N ALA A 137 9.93 14.35 5.63
CA ALA A 137 9.10 15.36 4.98
C ALA A 137 7.64 15.30 5.45
N ARG A 138 6.92 16.42 5.30
CA ARG A 138 5.50 16.52 5.70
C ARG A 138 4.58 16.09 4.57
N VAL A 139 4.60 14.79 4.28
CA VAL A 139 3.77 14.15 3.26
C VAL A 139 2.81 13.14 3.86
N ARG A 140 1.85 12.70 3.07
CA ARG A 140 0.99 11.55 3.37
C ARG A 140 1.39 10.37 2.49
N LEU A 141 1.47 9.19 3.08
CA LEU A 141 1.60 7.95 2.33
C LEU A 141 0.20 7.47 1.93
N LEU A 142 -0.13 7.57 0.65
CA LEU A 142 -1.44 7.17 0.13
C LEU A 142 -1.53 5.67 -0.05
N GLU A 143 -0.50 5.07 -0.58
CA GLU A 143 -0.43 3.65 -0.90
C GLU A 143 1.02 3.16 -0.82
N LEU A 144 1.18 1.92 -0.33
CA LEU A 144 2.41 1.14 -0.40
C LEU A 144 2.03 -0.24 -0.94
N ARG A 145 2.54 -0.62 -2.09
CA ARG A 145 2.29 -1.91 -2.71
C ARG A 145 3.54 -2.76 -2.72
N LEU A 146 3.36 -4.00 -2.29
CA LEU A 146 4.45 -4.95 -2.05
C LEU A 146 4.26 -6.17 -2.95
N ALA A 147 5.09 -6.29 -3.98
CA ALA A 147 5.30 -7.42 -4.87
C ALA A 147 4.09 -8.07 -5.57
N ASP A 148 2.96 -8.30 -4.85
CA ASP A 148 1.82 -9.06 -5.38
C ASP A 148 1.20 -8.43 -6.62
N GLY A 149 1.25 -9.19 -7.72
CA GLY A 149 0.79 -8.75 -9.03
C GLY A 149 1.69 -7.71 -9.72
N LEU A 150 2.90 -7.45 -9.17
CA LEU A 150 3.83 -6.42 -9.66
C LEU A 150 5.16 -7.00 -10.17
N GLY A 151 5.27 -8.32 -10.32
CA GLY A 151 6.50 -8.94 -10.77
C GLY A 151 7.68 -8.79 -9.79
N GLY A 152 7.38 -8.74 -8.48
CA GLY A 152 8.38 -8.57 -7.43
C GLY A 152 8.73 -7.13 -7.09
N LYS A 153 8.21 -6.15 -7.84
CA LYS A 153 8.42 -4.73 -7.57
C LYS A 153 7.61 -4.24 -6.37
N GLY A 154 8.13 -3.21 -5.69
CA GLY A 154 7.35 -2.38 -4.79
C GLY A 154 7.10 -0.99 -5.39
N TYR A 155 6.00 -0.35 -5.04
CA TYR A 155 5.82 1.08 -5.28
C TYR A 155 5.09 1.77 -4.13
N LEU A 156 5.32 3.06 -4.01
CA LEU A 156 4.64 3.94 -3.07
C LEU A 156 4.10 5.20 -3.73
N LEU A 157 3.10 5.81 -3.09
CA LEU A 157 2.53 7.09 -3.48
C LEU A 157 2.58 8.05 -2.29
N PHE A 158 3.35 9.15 -2.43
CA PHE A 158 3.34 10.28 -1.52
C PHE A 158 2.43 11.39 -2.03
N ASP A 159 1.75 12.11 -1.11
CA ASP A 159 0.87 13.22 -1.41
C ASP A 159 1.14 14.40 -0.47
N GLY A 160 1.18 15.62 -1.01
CA GLY A 160 1.45 16.82 -0.23
C GLY A 160 1.77 18.05 -1.07
N PRO A 161 2.33 19.11 -0.45
CA PRO A 161 2.90 20.25 -1.16
C PRO A 161 4.07 19.80 -2.05
N VAL A 162 4.29 20.47 -3.19
CA VAL A 162 5.34 20.08 -4.16
C VAL A 162 6.70 19.92 -3.49
N ALA A 163 7.17 20.90 -2.74
CA ALA A 163 8.49 20.88 -2.10
C ALA A 163 8.64 19.73 -1.07
N GLU A 164 7.58 19.43 -0.33
CA GLU A 164 7.59 18.32 0.64
C GLU A 164 7.60 16.96 -0.08
N VAL A 165 6.88 16.84 -1.19
CA VAL A 165 6.88 15.61 -2.01
C VAL A 165 8.23 15.41 -2.68
N GLU A 166 8.87 16.46 -3.19
CA GLU A 166 10.23 16.41 -3.73
C GLU A 166 11.23 15.92 -2.67
N ALA A 167 11.18 16.52 -1.47
CA ALA A 167 12.03 16.12 -0.35
C ALA A 167 11.79 14.66 0.07
N ALA A 168 10.54 14.21 0.17
CA ALA A 168 10.21 12.83 0.50
C ALA A 168 10.75 11.83 -0.53
N VAL A 169 10.60 12.16 -1.82
CA VAL A 169 11.11 11.32 -2.91
C VAL A 169 12.64 11.28 -2.92
N GLU A 170 13.31 12.41 -2.68
CA GLU A 170 14.78 12.47 -2.58
C GLU A 170 15.29 11.63 -1.41
N LEU A 171 14.74 11.84 -0.21
CA LEU A 171 15.10 11.10 1.00
C LEU A 171 14.84 9.58 0.85
N GLY A 172 13.68 9.21 0.31
CA GLY A 172 13.35 7.82 0.05
C GLY A 172 14.30 7.16 -0.94
N THR A 173 14.57 7.82 -2.07
CA THR A 173 15.47 7.26 -3.09
C THR A 173 16.94 7.23 -2.65
N ALA A 174 17.36 8.11 -1.74
CA ALA A 174 18.70 8.10 -1.16
C ALA A 174 18.98 6.85 -0.32
N ARG A 175 17.95 6.25 0.29
CA ARG A 175 18.07 5.02 1.10
C ARG A 175 18.28 3.75 0.28
N ILE A 176 17.87 3.75 -0.98
CA ILE A 176 17.88 2.56 -1.82
C ILE A 176 19.33 2.21 -2.20
N ALA A 177 19.80 1.05 -1.72
CA ALA A 177 21.18 0.59 -1.91
C ALA A 177 21.49 0.32 -3.39
N SER A 178 20.58 -0.34 -4.12
CA SER A 178 20.71 -0.59 -5.55
C SER A 178 19.73 0.27 -6.32
N LYS A 179 20.25 1.23 -7.08
CA LYS A 179 19.43 2.11 -7.92
C LYS A 179 19.03 1.48 -9.27
N ALA A 180 19.57 0.31 -9.60
CA ALA A 180 19.20 -0.42 -10.80
C ALA A 180 17.73 -0.84 -10.73
N GLY A 181 16.93 -0.41 -11.70
CA GLY A 181 15.48 -0.68 -11.74
C GLY A 181 14.61 0.19 -10.83
N THR A 182 15.21 1.14 -10.09
CA THR A 182 14.46 2.15 -9.34
C THR A 182 14.01 3.28 -10.27
N VAL A 183 12.74 3.62 -10.22
CA VAL A 183 12.13 4.73 -10.95
C VAL A 183 11.38 5.63 -10.00
N HIS A 184 11.48 6.93 -10.16
CA HIS A 184 10.70 7.87 -9.37
C HIS A 184 10.21 9.05 -10.22
N ARG A 185 9.12 9.68 -9.79
CA ARG A 185 8.55 10.90 -10.41
C ARG A 185 7.86 11.74 -9.34
N VAL A 186 7.94 13.06 -9.55
CA VAL A 186 7.06 14.01 -8.86
C VAL A 186 6.14 14.61 -9.92
N ILE A 187 4.85 14.60 -9.66
CA ILE A 187 3.80 15.07 -10.57
C ILE A 187 3.06 16.21 -9.87
N PRO A 188 3.43 17.47 -10.16
CA PRO A 188 2.69 18.62 -9.65
C PRO A 188 1.32 18.68 -10.30
N ARG A 189 0.28 19.02 -9.51
CA ARG A 189 -1.09 19.19 -10.00
C ARG A 189 -1.61 17.99 -10.80
N LEU A 190 -1.59 16.82 -10.15
CA LEU A 190 -2.13 15.60 -10.75
C LEU A 190 -3.56 15.85 -11.27
N ASN A 191 -3.84 15.44 -12.52
CA ASN A 191 -5.17 15.53 -13.12
C ASN A 191 -6.22 14.86 -12.23
N ALA A 192 -7.43 15.48 -12.12
CA ALA A 192 -8.49 15.02 -11.22
C ALA A 192 -8.96 13.59 -11.53
N GLU A 193 -9.15 13.25 -12.80
CA GLU A 193 -9.56 11.90 -13.21
C GLU A 193 -8.50 10.85 -12.89
N MET A 194 -7.20 11.21 -13.03
CA MET A 194 -6.10 10.32 -12.62
C MET A 194 -6.08 10.14 -11.10
N ARG A 195 -6.36 11.19 -10.33
CA ARG A 195 -6.48 11.10 -8.86
C ARG A 195 -7.60 10.14 -8.46
N GLU A 196 -8.80 10.32 -8.98
CA GLU A 196 -9.93 9.41 -8.75
C GLU A 196 -9.57 7.98 -9.11
N ASN A 197 -8.82 7.81 -10.19
CA ASN A 197 -8.33 6.52 -10.63
C ASN A 197 -7.39 5.87 -9.61
N LEU A 198 -6.46 6.59 -9.05
CA LEU A 198 -5.53 6.07 -8.03
C LEU A 198 -6.24 5.80 -6.71
N GLU A 199 -7.19 6.66 -6.31
CA GLU A 199 -7.92 6.53 -5.04
C GLU A 199 -8.87 5.34 -5.02
N ALA A 200 -9.52 5.03 -6.14
CA ALA A 200 -10.46 3.92 -6.18
C ALA A 200 -9.77 2.56 -6.11
N ASP A 201 -8.87 2.24 -7.00
CA ASP A 201 -7.99 1.07 -6.97
C ASP A 201 -6.93 1.20 -8.08
N ALA A 202 -5.65 1.12 -7.74
CA ALA A 202 -4.58 1.18 -8.72
C ALA A 202 -4.48 -0.10 -9.58
N ARG A 203 -5.17 -1.19 -9.23
CA ARG A 203 -5.18 -2.43 -10.02
C ARG A 203 -6.06 -2.27 -11.25
N PHE A 204 -5.45 -2.24 -12.43
CA PHE A 204 -6.13 -2.07 -13.71
C PHE A 204 -7.32 -3.03 -13.88
N ARG A 205 -7.15 -4.31 -13.55
CA ARG A 205 -8.19 -5.34 -13.68
C ARG A 205 -9.45 -5.05 -12.87
N ALA A 206 -9.34 -4.41 -11.72
CA ALA A 206 -10.50 -4.04 -10.91
C ALA A 206 -11.36 -2.97 -11.57
N ARG A 207 -10.74 -2.15 -12.43
CA ARG A 207 -11.40 -1.03 -13.13
C ARG A 207 -12.07 -1.42 -14.42
N VAL A 208 -11.46 -2.32 -15.19
CA VAL A 208 -12.02 -2.78 -16.49
C VAL A 208 -13.33 -3.55 -16.31
N ARG A 209 -13.69 -3.93 -15.09
CA ARG A 209 -15.01 -4.49 -14.79
C ARG A 209 -16.15 -3.46 -14.84
N ARG A 210 -15.85 -2.18 -14.86
CA ARG A 210 -16.84 -1.14 -15.12
C ARG A 210 -16.98 -1.01 -16.64
N PRO A 211 -18.15 -1.30 -17.23
CA PRO A 211 -18.35 -1.07 -18.66
C PRO A 211 -18.06 0.40 -18.97
N LEU A 212 -17.38 0.67 -20.08
CA LEU A 212 -17.29 2.00 -20.63
C LEU A 212 -18.74 2.51 -20.71
N ARG A 213 -19.01 3.73 -20.24
CA ARG A 213 -20.34 4.30 -20.38
C ARG A 213 -20.69 4.22 -21.86
N PRO A 214 -21.86 3.64 -22.25
CA PRO A 214 -22.32 3.77 -23.60
C PRO A 214 -22.38 5.26 -23.89
N GLU A 215 -21.87 5.69 -25.05
CA GLU A 215 -22.06 7.06 -25.52
C GLU A 215 -23.54 7.37 -25.33
N ALA A 216 -23.85 8.48 -24.66
CA ALA A 216 -25.21 8.93 -24.52
C ALA A 216 -25.81 8.91 -25.94
N GLU A 217 -26.84 8.11 -26.15
CA GLU A 217 -27.54 8.04 -27.42
C GLU A 217 -27.77 9.47 -27.87
N ALA A 218 -27.07 9.86 -28.92
CA ALA A 218 -27.29 11.16 -29.56
C ALA A 218 -28.76 11.18 -29.90
N GLY A 219 -29.52 12.11 -29.27
CA GLY A 219 -30.96 12.12 -29.23
C GLY A 219 -31.58 11.82 -30.59
N VAL A 220 -32.20 10.67 -30.69
CA VAL A 220 -33.25 10.46 -31.69
C VAL A 220 -34.44 11.29 -31.21
N GLY A 221 -34.65 12.41 -31.87
CA GLY A 221 -35.80 13.25 -31.64
C GLY A 221 -37.12 12.45 -31.74
N PRO A 222 -38.21 12.93 -31.10
CA PRO A 222 -39.44 12.18 -31.04
C PRO A 222 -39.94 11.85 -32.46
N GLY A 223 -39.92 10.56 -32.77
CA GLY A 223 -40.41 10.03 -34.03
C GLY A 223 -41.88 10.45 -34.25
N VAL A 224 -42.14 10.96 -35.43
CA VAL A 224 -43.46 11.30 -35.97
C VAL A 224 -44.38 10.09 -35.76
N ALA A 225 -45.50 10.33 -35.06
CA ALA A 225 -46.55 9.34 -34.86
C ALA A 225 -47.14 8.91 -36.22
N GLU A 226 -47.08 7.62 -36.55
CA GLU A 226 -47.79 7.04 -37.65
C GLU A 226 -49.31 7.15 -37.42
N PRO A 227 -50.12 7.47 -38.45
CA PRO A 227 -51.57 7.52 -38.31
C PRO A 227 -52.15 6.12 -38.17
N ALA A 228 -53.04 5.98 -37.20
CA ALA A 228 -53.77 4.74 -36.92
C ALA A 228 -54.57 4.27 -38.16
N THR A 229 -54.27 3.10 -38.66
CA THR A 229 -55.07 2.35 -39.64
C THR A 229 -56.30 1.76 -38.93
N SER A 230 -57.48 2.13 -39.39
CA SER A 230 -58.80 1.59 -38.96
C SER A 230 -58.90 0.09 -39.20
N PRO A 231 -59.58 -0.69 -38.37
CA PRO A 231 -59.80 -2.08 -38.59
C PRO A 231 -60.85 -2.36 -39.67
N GLU A 232 -60.46 -3.06 -40.68
CA GLU A 232 -61.32 -3.60 -41.76
C GLU A 232 -62.26 -4.68 -41.22
N ALA A 233 -63.56 -4.55 -41.62
CA ALA A 233 -64.63 -5.41 -41.18
C ALA A 233 -64.52 -6.84 -41.73
N ALA A 234 -64.78 -7.82 -40.90
CA ALA A 234 -64.88 -9.21 -41.28
C ALA A 234 -66.11 -9.50 -42.13
N PRO A 235 -66.01 -10.33 -43.21
CA PRO A 235 -67.17 -10.79 -43.97
C PRO A 235 -67.85 -11.97 -43.26
N GLY A 236 -69.19 -11.83 -43.21
CA GLY A 236 -70.06 -12.81 -42.58
C GLY A 236 -70.11 -14.18 -43.31
N LYS A 237 -70.34 -15.19 -42.50
CA LYS A 237 -70.72 -16.51 -42.97
C LYS A 237 -72.15 -16.50 -43.48
N GLY A 238 -72.32 -16.98 -44.69
CA GLY A 238 -73.60 -17.38 -45.25
C GLY A 238 -73.60 -18.79 -45.79
N ALA A 239 -74.61 -19.54 -45.35
CA ALA A 239 -75.13 -20.83 -45.80
C ALA A 239 -74.19 -22.01 -45.88
#